data_47df3d73da16877d7f2e1d9ce3282aa8
#
_entry.id   47df3d73da16877d7f2e1d9ce3282aa8
#
_cell.length_a   1.000
_cell.length_b   1.000
_cell.length_c   1.000
_cell.angle_alpha   90.00
_cell.angle_beta   90.00
_cell.angle_gamma   90.00
#
_symmetry.space_group_name_H-M   'P 1'
#
loop_
_entity.id
_entity.type
_entity.pdbx_description
1 polymer ?
#
loop_
_entity_poly.entity_id
_entity_poly.type
_entity_poly.pdbx_seq_one_letter_code
_entity_poly.pdbx_strand_id
1 'polypeptide(L)'
;MRVTVLGCGGSMGVPMVGGVWGTCNPANPRNRRRRPSILVQSDSTTILIDTSPDLRDQLLDNDVRRVDGLLYTHVHADHIHGIDDLRPLAFKQPINAYMDSAVRQELEERFGYIMTSVEMDRGFYHPFLVPHLLDGPFRVGDIDIVPFEQDHGRVVSMGYRFGRFAYSTDVVRLDDRAWAALEGVELWMVDATRPEPHVSHAHLALTLEWIERLKPKQAWLTHMNHQMDYDWLCRQLPGHVRPAHDGLVIEIG
;
A
#
# COMPACT_ATOMS: atom_id res chain seq x y z
N MET A 1 -2.05 17.64 3.06
CA MET A 1 -2.27 16.18 3.10
C MET A 1 -0.96 15.49 3.45
N ARG A 2 -0.98 14.42 4.23
CA ARG A 2 0.22 13.72 4.70
C ARG A 2 0.15 12.24 4.32
N VAL A 3 1.27 11.66 3.90
CA VAL A 3 1.43 10.21 3.68
C VAL A 3 2.41 9.67 4.71
N THR A 4 2.04 8.60 5.42
CA THR A 4 2.91 7.88 6.34
C THR A 4 3.13 6.46 5.82
N VAL A 5 4.39 6.07 5.65
CA VAL A 5 4.76 4.71 5.22
C VAL A 5 4.77 3.80 6.46
N LEU A 6 3.82 2.88 6.54
CA LEU A 6 3.72 1.91 7.63
C LEU A 6 4.67 0.73 7.39
N GLY A 7 4.84 0.36 6.13
CA GLY A 7 5.78 -0.64 5.67
C GLY A 7 6.05 -0.49 4.17
N CYS A 8 7.29 -0.71 3.74
CA CYS A 8 7.73 -0.60 2.35
C CYS A 8 8.53 -1.81 1.87
N GLY A 9 8.52 -2.90 2.61
CA GLY A 9 9.14 -4.16 2.22
C GLY A 9 8.28 -4.97 1.27
N GLY A 10 8.87 -5.90 0.54
CA GLY A 10 8.14 -6.90 -0.24
C GLY A 10 7.48 -7.96 0.65
N SER A 11 6.84 -8.94 0.05
CA SER A 11 5.96 -9.92 0.72
C SER A 11 6.60 -10.70 1.88
N MET A 12 7.91 -10.86 1.90
CA MET A 12 8.63 -11.53 2.99
C MET A 12 9.16 -10.58 4.08
N GLY A 13 9.06 -9.26 3.88
CA GLY A 13 9.72 -8.26 4.71
C GLY A 13 11.25 -8.29 4.61
N VAL A 14 11.92 -7.38 5.33
CA VAL A 14 13.38 -7.36 5.47
C VAL A 14 13.74 -7.15 6.93
N PRO A 15 14.50 -8.02 7.61
CA PRO A 15 14.97 -9.31 7.10
C PRO A 15 13.82 -10.30 6.88
N MET A 16 14.02 -11.27 6.00
CA MET A 16 13.11 -12.42 5.91
C MET A 16 13.21 -13.27 7.18
N VAL A 17 12.17 -14.06 7.46
CA VAL A 17 12.20 -15.04 8.56
C VAL A 17 13.45 -15.91 8.45
N GLY A 18 14.10 -16.16 9.58
CA GLY A 18 15.43 -16.77 9.64
C GLY A 18 16.58 -15.77 9.67
N GLY A 19 16.29 -14.45 9.72
CA GLY A 19 17.31 -13.40 9.83
C GLY A 19 18.05 -13.12 8.52
N VAL A 20 17.42 -13.39 7.36
CA VAL A 20 18.05 -13.24 6.04
C VAL A 20 17.93 -11.78 5.56
N TRP A 21 19.05 -11.09 5.53
CA TRP A 21 19.17 -9.68 5.11
C TRP A 21 19.54 -9.49 3.63
N GLY A 22 19.99 -10.56 2.93
CA GLY A 22 20.48 -10.46 1.56
C GLY A 22 21.65 -9.48 1.45
N THR A 23 21.51 -8.47 0.58
CA THR A 23 22.51 -7.41 0.42
C THR A 23 22.27 -6.21 1.34
N CYS A 24 21.13 -6.17 2.08
CA CYS A 24 20.81 -5.09 2.98
C CYS A 24 21.69 -5.11 4.24
N ASN A 25 22.29 -3.97 4.58
CA ASN A 25 23.11 -3.80 5.78
C ASN A 25 22.23 -3.86 7.06
N PRO A 26 22.39 -4.87 7.95
CA PRO A 26 21.59 -5.00 9.17
C PRO A 26 21.76 -3.83 10.16
N ALA A 27 22.87 -3.10 10.10
CA ALA A 27 23.15 -1.97 10.98
C ALA A 27 22.38 -0.70 10.57
N ASN A 28 21.86 -0.62 9.33
CA ASN A 28 21.03 0.49 8.92
C ASN A 28 19.55 0.20 9.22
N PRO A 29 18.91 0.89 10.19
CA PRO A 29 17.51 0.63 10.56
C PRO A 29 16.52 0.83 9.41
N ARG A 30 16.88 1.64 8.40
CA ARG A 30 16.04 1.86 7.21
C ARG A 30 15.98 0.65 6.27
N ASN A 31 16.82 -0.36 6.48
CA ASN A 31 16.74 -1.64 5.79
C ASN A 31 15.78 -2.63 6.46
N ARG A 32 15.37 -2.37 7.71
CA ARG A 32 14.30 -3.15 8.34
C ARG A 32 12.97 -2.67 7.78
N ARG A 33 12.30 -3.54 7.02
CA ARG A 33 11.05 -3.20 6.31
C ARG A 33 9.97 -4.22 6.62
N ARG A 34 8.86 -3.75 7.12
CA ARG A 34 7.60 -4.50 7.25
C ARG A 34 6.91 -4.64 5.90
N ARG A 35 5.92 -5.55 5.78
CA ARG A 35 5.11 -5.71 4.59
C ARG A 35 4.35 -4.42 4.26
N PRO A 36 3.94 -4.23 2.98
CA PRO A 36 3.53 -2.92 2.49
C PRO A 36 2.20 -2.47 3.12
N SER A 37 2.16 -1.24 3.54
CA SER A 37 0.95 -0.50 3.91
C SER A 37 1.30 0.97 4.07
N ILE A 38 0.37 1.87 3.78
CA ILE A 38 0.53 3.31 3.97
C ILE A 38 -0.73 3.93 4.58
N LEU A 39 -0.57 5.10 5.20
CA LEU A 39 -1.67 6.00 5.56
C LEU A 39 -1.65 7.22 4.65
N VAL A 40 -2.84 7.64 4.23
CA VAL A 40 -3.07 8.95 3.60
C VAL A 40 -4.00 9.74 4.51
N GLN A 41 -3.57 10.91 4.96
CA GLN A 41 -4.25 11.68 6.00
C GLN A 41 -4.42 13.16 5.62
N SER A 42 -5.59 13.69 5.91
CA SER A 42 -5.83 15.13 6.06
C SER A 42 -5.95 15.48 7.56
N ASP A 43 -6.36 16.71 7.86
CA ASP A 43 -6.64 17.12 9.25
C ASP A 43 -7.85 16.38 9.83
N SER A 44 -8.78 15.93 9.00
CA SER A 44 -10.05 15.32 9.41
C SER A 44 -10.21 13.85 9.04
N THR A 45 -9.43 13.33 8.08
CA THR A 45 -9.63 12.00 7.48
C THR A 45 -8.34 11.18 7.54
N THR A 46 -8.47 9.90 7.91
CA THR A 46 -7.40 8.90 7.89
C THR A 46 -7.81 7.73 7.01
N ILE A 47 -7.07 7.51 5.93
CA ILE A 47 -7.24 6.39 5.00
C ILE A 47 -6.08 5.43 5.18
N LEU A 48 -6.39 4.16 5.40
CA LEU A 48 -5.42 3.07 5.42
C LEU A 48 -5.42 2.37 4.05
N ILE A 49 -4.25 2.06 3.50
CA ILE A 49 -4.13 1.24 2.29
C ILE A 49 -3.45 -0.06 2.68
N ASP A 50 -4.17 -1.15 2.47
CA ASP A 50 -3.83 -2.53 2.81
C ASP A 50 -3.68 -2.82 4.31
N THR A 51 -3.98 -4.06 4.68
CA THR A 51 -3.84 -4.61 6.02
C THR A 51 -2.76 -5.68 6.03
N SER A 52 -1.51 -5.24 6.06
CA SER A 52 -0.38 -6.17 6.05
C SER A 52 -0.37 -7.06 7.30
N PRO A 53 0.31 -8.23 7.28
CA PRO A 53 0.48 -9.08 8.47
C PRO A 53 1.20 -8.39 9.64
N ASP A 54 1.84 -7.24 9.41
CA ASP A 54 2.50 -6.43 10.43
C ASP A 54 1.61 -5.31 10.99
N LEU A 55 0.32 -5.27 10.62
CA LEU A 55 -0.56 -4.14 10.81
C LEU A 55 -0.64 -3.66 12.27
N ARG A 56 -0.75 -4.59 13.22
CA ARG A 56 -0.80 -4.24 14.64
C ARG A 56 0.36 -3.32 15.06
N ASP A 57 1.57 -3.73 14.77
CA ASP A 57 2.76 -2.94 15.15
C ASP A 57 2.88 -1.67 14.31
N GLN A 58 2.49 -1.73 13.04
CA GLN A 58 2.44 -0.57 12.15
C GLN A 58 1.52 0.53 12.70
N LEU A 59 0.32 0.17 13.16
CA LEU A 59 -0.64 1.13 13.72
C LEU A 59 -0.21 1.66 15.09
N LEU A 60 0.34 0.81 15.96
CA LEU A 60 0.82 1.21 17.28
C LEU A 60 2.02 2.15 17.20
N ASP A 61 3.02 1.85 16.38
CA ASP A 61 4.23 2.66 16.22
C ASP A 61 3.94 4.06 15.64
N ASN A 62 2.83 4.19 14.90
CA ASN A 62 2.40 5.45 14.29
C ASN A 62 1.22 6.12 15.02
N ASP A 63 0.87 5.68 16.23
CA ASP A 63 -0.21 6.20 17.09
C ASP A 63 -1.56 6.35 16.34
N VAL A 64 -1.89 5.37 15.47
CA VAL A 64 -3.12 5.39 14.69
C VAL A 64 -4.30 5.01 15.57
N ARG A 65 -5.25 5.91 15.75
CA ARG A 65 -6.41 5.74 16.63
C ARG A 65 -7.75 5.71 15.91
N ARG A 66 -7.73 5.98 14.59
CA ARG A 66 -8.92 6.01 13.74
C ARG A 66 -8.54 5.68 12.30
N VAL A 67 -9.43 4.95 11.64
CA VAL A 67 -9.42 4.72 10.20
C VAL A 67 -10.82 5.04 9.67
N ASP A 68 -10.92 6.03 8.78
CA ASP A 68 -12.19 6.48 8.20
C ASP A 68 -12.51 5.72 6.91
N GLY A 69 -11.50 5.19 6.26
CA GLY A 69 -11.61 4.34 5.07
C GLY A 69 -10.42 3.41 4.92
N LEU A 70 -10.70 2.20 4.48
CA LEU A 70 -9.72 1.18 4.14
C LEU A 70 -9.77 0.94 2.62
N LEU A 71 -8.63 1.00 1.95
CA LEU A 71 -8.51 0.68 0.53
C LEU A 71 -7.64 -0.56 0.37
N TYR A 72 -8.10 -1.51 -0.42
CA TYR A 72 -7.31 -2.68 -0.77
C TYR A 72 -6.75 -2.59 -2.18
N THR A 73 -5.47 -2.93 -2.32
CA THR A 73 -4.82 -2.99 -3.63
C THR A 73 -5.11 -4.31 -4.35
N HIS A 74 -4.94 -5.44 -3.67
CA HIS A 74 -5.17 -6.77 -4.24
C HIS A 74 -5.20 -7.87 -3.15
N VAL A 75 -5.34 -9.14 -3.56
CA VAL A 75 -5.65 -10.29 -2.69
C VAL A 75 -4.46 -10.97 -2.02
N HIS A 76 -3.23 -10.56 -2.27
CA HIS A 76 -2.08 -11.27 -1.71
C HIS A 76 -1.98 -11.13 -0.18
N ALA A 77 -1.39 -12.15 0.44
CA ALA A 77 -1.35 -12.29 1.89
C ALA A 77 -0.68 -11.12 2.62
N ASP A 78 0.36 -10.55 2.03
CA ASP A 78 1.09 -9.40 2.56
C ASP A 78 0.28 -8.09 2.54
N HIS A 79 -0.89 -8.08 1.88
CA HIS A 79 -1.81 -6.95 1.80
C HIS A 79 -3.11 -7.14 2.59
N ILE A 80 -3.51 -8.39 2.91
CA ILE A 80 -4.82 -8.63 3.53
C ILE A 80 -4.79 -9.34 4.89
N HIS A 81 -3.69 -10.01 5.28
CA HIS A 81 -3.71 -10.92 6.44
C HIS A 81 -3.67 -10.25 7.82
N GLY A 82 -3.49 -8.94 7.91
CA GLY A 82 -3.60 -8.19 9.17
C GLY A 82 -4.99 -7.61 9.44
N ILE A 83 -5.99 -8.00 8.68
CA ILE A 83 -7.33 -7.41 8.68
C ILE A 83 -8.00 -7.42 10.07
N ASP A 84 -7.78 -8.46 10.89
CA ASP A 84 -8.36 -8.59 12.24
C ASP A 84 -7.83 -7.54 13.23
N ASP A 85 -6.65 -6.96 12.99
CA ASP A 85 -6.07 -5.92 13.84
C ASP A 85 -6.83 -4.59 13.77
N LEU A 86 -7.75 -4.44 12.81
CA LEU A 86 -8.65 -3.27 12.71
C LEU A 86 -9.83 -3.33 13.68
N ARG A 87 -10.17 -4.50 14.24
CA ARG A 87 -11.34 -4.66 15.10
C ARG A 87 -11.41 -3.64 16.25
N PRO A 88 -10.33 -3.35 16.99
CA PRO A 88 -10.39 -2.35 18.06
C PRO A 88 -10.75 -0.94 17.58
N LEU A 89 -10.39 -0.57 16.36
CA LEU A 89 -10.70 0.74 15.78
C LEU A 89 -12.16 0.84 15.30
N ALA A 90 -12.81 -0.30 15.09
CA ALA A 90 -14.19 -0.39 14.62
C ALA A 90 -15.24 -0.60 15.73
N PHE A 91 -14.88 -0.58 17.01
CA PHE A 91 -15.82 -0.80 18.11
C PHE A 91 -16.98 0.21 18.18
N LYS A 92 -16.78 1.44 17.69
CA LYS A 92 -17.82 2.46 17.69
C LYS A 92 -18.67 2.45 16.43
N GLN A 93 -18.06 2.16 15.31
CA GLN A 93 -18.71 2.05 14.00
C GLN A 93 -17.84 1.20 13.06
N PRO A 94 -18.46 0.40 12.18
CA PRO A 94 -17.73 -0.32 11.15
C PRO A 94 -16.93 0.60 10.23
N ILE A 95 -15.80 0.09 9.71
CA ILE A 95 -14.94 0.83 8.78
C ILE A 95 -15.40 0.54 7.34
N ASN A 96 -15.56 1.59 6.54
CA ASN A 96 -15.81 1.44 5.10
C ASN A 96 -14.57 0.93 4.39
N ALA A 97 -14.69 -0.20 3.68
CA ALA A 97 -13.60 -0.84 2.97
C ALA A 97 -13.88 -0.88 1.46
N TYR A 98 -12.99 -0.28 0.68
CA TYR A 98 -13.12 -0.11 -0.77
C TYR A 98 -12.18 -1.07 -1.49
N MET A 99 -12.71 -1.84 -2.43
CA MET A 99 -11.99 -2.93 -3.08
C MET A 99 -12.61 -3.31 -4.42
N ASP A 100 -11.87 -3.99 -5.26
CA ASP A 100 -12.43 -4.63 -6.45
C ASP A 100 -13.22 -5.91 -6.10
N SER A 101 -13.83 -6.53 -7.11
CA SER A 101 -14.63 -7.74 -6.94
C SER A 101 -13.81 -8.96 -6.53
N ALA A 102 -12.54 -9.05 -6.97
CA ALA A 102 -11.67 -10.18 -6.64
C ALA A 102 -11.24 -10.14 -5.18
N VAL A 103 -10.85 -8.96 -4.68
CA VAL A 103 -10.55 -8.76 -3.25
C VAL A 103 -11.77 -9.04 -2.39
N ARG A 104 -12.94 -8.54 -2.80
CA ARG A 104 -14.19 -8.79 -2.07
C ARG A 104 -14.48 -10.28 -1.93
N GLN A 105 -14.42 -11.00 -3.04
CA GLN A 105 -14.67 -12.45 -3.02
C GLN A 105 -13.69 -13.17 -2.08
N GLU A 106 -12.40 -12.87 -2.18
CA GLU A 106 -11.35 -13.49 -1.36
C GLU A 106 -11.54 -13.19 0.13
N LEU A 107 -11.91 -11.94 0.47
CA LEU A 107 -12.18 -11.57 1.86
C LEU A 107 -13.45 -12.22 2.40
N GLU A 108 -14.49 -12.38 1.59
CA GLU A 108 -15.71 -13.12 1.98
C GLU A 108 -15.42 -14.60 2.23
N GLU A 109 -14.56 -15.22 1.41
CA GLU A 109 -14.18 -16.63 1.57
C GLU A 109 -13.30 -16.87 2.80
N ARG A 110 -12.28 -16.03 3.03
CA ARG A 110 -11.31 -16.22 4.12
C ARG A 110 -11.73 -15.58 5.44
N PHE A 111 -12.37 -14.43 5.38
CA PHE A 111 -12.66 -13.55 6.52
C PHE A 111 -14.14 -13.14 6.57
N GLY A 112 -15.07 -13.97 6.07
CA GLY A 112 -16.49 -13.61 5.97
C GLY A 112 -17.12 -13.13 7.28
N TYR A 113 -16.58 -13.54 8.42
CA TYR A 113 -17.04 -13.11 9.76
C TYR A 113 -16.81 -11.61 10.05
N ILE A 114 -15.96 -10.91 9.28
CA ILE A 114 -15.65 -9.48 9.47
C ILE A 114 -16.53 -8.57 8.61
N MET A 115 -17.23 -9.13 7.63
CA MET A 115 -18.08 -8.35 6.73
C MET A 115 -19.47 -8.12 7.33
N THR A 116 -20.03 -6.95 7.08
CA THR A 116 -21.42 -6.66 7.43
C THR A 116 -22.34 -7.37 6.44
N SER A 117 -22.84 -8.56 6.77
CA SER A 117 -23.95 -9.18 6.06
C SER A 117 -25.15 -9.34 6.99
N VAL A 118 -26.37 -9.15 6.45
CA VAL A 118 -27.64 -9.24 7.20
C VAL A 118 -27.87 -10.64 7.80
N GLU A 119 -27.15 -11.66 7.32
CA GLU A 119 -27.34 -13.06 7.71
C GLU A 119 -26.37 -13.56 8.81
N MET A 120 -25.39 -12.74 9.24
CA MET A 120 -24.34 -13.18 10.16
C MET A 120 -24.48 -12.62 11.58
N ASP A 121 -25.69 -12.55 12.13
CA ASP A 121 -25.89 -12.34 13.58
C ASP A 121 -25.57 -13.65 14.33
N ARG A 122 -24.28 -13.99 14.41
CA ARG A 122 -23.77 -15.13 15.16
C ARG A 122 -23.12 -14.72 16.48
N GLY A 123 -23.82 -13.88 17.24
CA GLY A 123 -23.70 -13.73 18.71
C GLY A 123 -22.37 -13.30 19.33
N PHE A 124 -21.20 -13.55 18.77
CA PHE A 124 -19.90 -13.23 19.35
C PHE A 124 -18.99 -12.36 18.46
N TYR A 125 -19.25 -12.29 17.16
CA TYR A 125 -18.48 -11.48 16.22
C TYR A 125 -19.41 -10.47 15.55
N HIS A 126 -19.27 -9.20 15.92
CA HIS A 126 -19.91 -8.14 15.16
C HIS A 126 -19.07 -7.87 13.92
N PRO A 127 -19.66 -7.90 12.73
CA PRO A 127 -19.00 -7.43 11.52
C PRO A 127 -18.45 -6.02 11.74
N PHE A 128 -17.24 -5.77 11.31
CA PHE A 128 -16.59 -4.47 11.54
C PHE A 128 -16.10 -3.79 10.26
N LEU A 129 -16.29 -4.42 9.08
CA LEU A 129 -16.05 -3.81 7.78
C LEU A 129 -17.34 -3.73 6.95
N VAL A 130 -17.54 -2.60 6.28
CA VAL A 130 -18.59 -2.39 5.28
C VAL A 130 -17.94 -2.39 3.90
N PRO A 131 -18.12 -3.45 3.07
CA PRO A 131 -17.48 -3.51 1.77
C PRO A 131 -18.17 -2.63 0.74
N HIS A 132 -17.36 -1.89 -0.04
CA HIS A 132 -17.77 -1.10 -1.19
C HIS A 132 -16.97 -1.52 -2.42
N LEU A 133 -17.64 -1.84 -3.51
CA LEU A 133 -16.98 -2.10 -4.79
C LEU A 133 -16.52 -0.79 -5.43
N LEU A 134 -15.31 -0.83 -5.99
CA LEU A 134 -14.77 0.29 -6.76
C LEU A 134 -15.51 0.40 -8.10
N ASP A 135 -16.06 1.58 -8.36
CA ASP A 135 -16.79 1.93 -9.60
C ASP A 135 -16.40 3.35 -10.04
N GLY A 136 -15.10 3.58 -10.23
CA GLY A 136 -14.55 4.87 -10.61
C GLY A 136 -14.14 5.74 -9.42
N PRO A 137 -13.94 7.06 -9.62
CA PRO A 137 -13.53 7.99 -8.58
C PRO A 137 -14.55 8.11 -7.44
N PHE A 138 -14.06 8.21 -6.22
CA PHE A 138 -14.89 8.34 -5.01
C PHE A 138 -14.22 9.23 -3.97
N ARG A 139 -14.89 9.44 -2.83
CA ARG A 139 -14.38 10.28 -1.75
C ARG A 139 -14.54 9.57 -0.40
N VAL A 140 -13.51 9.74 0.44
CA VAL A 140 -13.58 9.37 1.87
C VAL A 140 -13.30 10.63 2.68
N GLY A 141 -14.26 11.04 3.49
CA GLY A 141 -14.17 12.31 4.22
C GLY A 141 -13.96 13.49 3.27
N ASP A 142 -12.83 14.16 3.40
CA ASP A 142 -12.42 15.32 2.58
C ASP A 142 -11.37 14.96 1.51
N ILE A 143 -11.03 13.67 1.34
CA ILE A 143 -10.01 13.20 0.39
C ILE A 143 -10.69 12.58 -0.85
N ASP A 144 -10.39 13.14 -2.03
CA ASP A 144 -10.79 12.57 -3.33
C ASP A 144 -9.82 11.49 -3.76
N ILE A 145 -10.34 10.38 -4.30
CA ILE A 145 -9.60 9.18 -4.65
C ILE A 145 -9.94 8.75 -6.08
N VAL A 146 -8.92 8.52 -6.88
CA VAL A 146 -9.05 7.95 -8.23
C VAL A 146 -8.35 6.59 -8.24
N PRO A 147 -9.11 5.48 -8.24
CA PRO A 147 -8.55 4.14 -8.41
C PRO A 147 -8.19 3.91 -9.87
N PHE A 148 -7.14 3.13 -10.12
CA PHE A 148 -6.78 2.67 -11.46
C PHE A 148 -6.18 1.27 -11.42
N GLU A 149 -6.51 0.45 -12.42
CA GLU A 149 -6.00 -0.91 -12.53
C GLU A 149 -4.53 -0.96 -12.93
N GLN A 150 -3.83 -1.94 -12.41
CA GLN A 150 -2.42 -2.23 -12.68
C GLN A 150 -2.26 -3.72 -12.96
N ASP A 151 -1.38 -4.06 -13.91
CA ASP A 151 -1.03 -5.45 -14.19
C ASP A 151 0.02 -5.93 -13.17
N HIS A 152 -0.34 -6.95 -12.39
CA HIS A 152 0.54 -7.63 -11.45
C HIS A 152 0.78 -9.09 -11.87
N GLY A 153 0.91 -9.33 -13.16
CA GLY A 153 1.15 -10.64 -13.74
C GLY A 153 -0.10 -11.51 -13.85
N ARG A 154 -0.42 -12.28 -12.82
CA ARG A 154 -1.60 -13.17 -12.83
C ARG A 154 -2.83 -12.55 -12.18
N VAL A 155 -2.67 -11.43 -11.50
CA VAL A 155 -3.74 -10.69 -10.83
C VAL A 155 -3.70 -9.22 -11.25
N VAL A 156 -4.81 -8.54 -11.07
CA VAL A 156 -4.88 -7.08 -11.15
C VAL A 156 -4.63 -6.53 -9.75
N SER A 157 -3.84 -5.48 -9.65
CA SER A 157 -3.75 -4.67 -8.44
C SER A 157 -4.33 -3.28 -8.70
N MET A 158 -4.78 -2.62 -7.65
CA MET A 158 -5.31 -1.26 -7.72
C MET A 158 -4.24 -0.26 -7.30
N GLY A 159 -3.92 0.67 -8.18
CA GLY A 159 -3.26 1.91 -7.82
C GLY A 159 -4.27 2.97 -7.38
N TYR A 160 -3.83 3.91 -6.57
CA TYR A 160 -4.69 4.99 -6.07
C TYR A 160 -4.02 6.34 -6.24
N ARG A 161 -4.79 7.31 -6.76
CA ARG A 161 -4.37 8.71 -6.82
C ARG A 161 -5.17 9.56 -5.85
N PHE A 162 -4.48 10.43 -5.12
CA PHE A 162 -4.99 11.38 -4.14
C PHE A 162 -4.52 12.80 -4.54
N GLY A 163 -5.27 13.45 -5.43
CA GLY A 163 -4.87 14.73 -5.99
C GLY A 163 -3.50 14.69 -6.69
N ARG A 164 -2.45 15.22 -6.05
CA ARG A 164 -1.07 15.27 -6.59
C ARG A 164 -0.20 14.07 -6.21
N PHE A 165 -0.68 13.20 -5.33
CA PHE A 165 0.00 11.98 -4.91
C PHE A 165 -0.59 10.76 -5.59
N ALA A 166 0.25 9.78 -5.95
CA ALA A 166 -0.18 8.45 -6.35
C ALA A 166 0.61 7.35 -5.64
N TYR A 167 -0.06 6.24 -5.38
CA TYR A 167 0.50 5.02 -4.82
C TYR A 167 0.30 3.85 -5.78
N SER A 168 1.39 3.20 -6.18
CA SER A 168 1.42 2.07 -7.11
C SER A 168 2.33 0.99 -6.54
N THR A 169 1.78 0.05 -5.79
CA THR A 169 2.50 -1.16 -5.36
C THR A 169 2.11 -2.34 -6.23
N ASP A 170 2.96 -3.37 -6.27
CA ASP A 170 2.65 -4.64 -6.93
C ASP A 170 2.19 -4.45 -8.39
N VAL A 171 3.08 -3.94 -9.19
CA VAL A 171 2.82 -3.61 -10.59
C VAL A 171 4.00 -4.00 -11.47
N VAL A 172 3.74 -4.62 -12.62
CA VAL A 172 4.75 -4.93 -13.64
C VAL A 172 4.47 -4.22 -14.96
N ARG A 173 3.24 -3.74 -15.17
CA ARG A 173 2.86 -2.99 -16.36
C ARG A 173 1.70 -2.04 -16.06
N LEU A 174 1.76 -0.88 -16.70
CA LEU A 174 0.72 0.15 -16.67
C LEU A 174 0.15 0.29 -18.09
N ASP A 175 -1.16 0.20 -18.22
CA ASP A 175 -1.86 0.47 -19.47
C ASP A 175 -2.11 1.98 -19.71
N ASP A 176 -2.72 2.33 -20.82
CA ASP A 176 -2.99 3.74 -21.15
C ASP A 176 -3.95 4.42 -20.16
N ARG A 177 -4.87 3.66 -19.53
CA ARG A 177 -5.79 4.19 -18.52
C ARG A 177 -5.06 4.51 -17.22
N ALA A 178 -4.17 3.62 -16.79
CA ALA A 178 -3.29 3.86 -15.64
C ALA A 178 -2.38 5.07 -15.86
N TRP A 179 -1.78 5.19 -17.05
CA TRP A 179 -0.97 6.36 -17.40
C TRP A 179 -1.79 7.65 -17.39
N ALA A 180 -3.02 7.63 -17.91
CA ALA A 180 -3.93 8.79 -17.88
C ALA A 180 -4.30 9.18 -16.44
N ALA A 181 -4.53 8.19 -15.56
CA ALA A 181 -4.79 8.44 -14.14
C ALA A 181 -3.60 9.08 -13.42
N LEU A 182 -2.37 8.73 -13.83
CA LEU A 182 -1.13 9.26 -13.27
C LEU A 182 -0.74 10.65 -13.81
N GLU A 183 -1.33 11.12 -14.90
CA GLU A 183 -0.97 12.39 -15.51
C GLU A 183 -1.07 13.56 -14.52
N GLY A 184 0.00 14.37 -14.40
CA GLY A 184 0.06 15.51 -13.49
C GLY A 184 0.29 15.15 -12.01
N VAL A 185 0.61 13.89 -11.69
CA VAL A 185 1.06 13.49 -10.34
C VAL A 185 2.41 14.13 -10.06
N GLU A 186 2.53 14.78 -8.90
CA GLU A 186 3.76 15.45 -8.48
C GLU A 186 4.61 14.59 -7.53
N LEU A 187 3.97 13.68 -6.78
CA LEU A 187 4.61 12.74 -5.88
C LEU A 187 4.11 11.34 -6.19
N TRP A 188 5.02 10.44 -6.53
CA TRP A 188 4.68 9.05 -6.86
C TRP A 188 5.41 8.08 -5.95
N MET A 189 4.67 7.25 -5.21
CA MET A 189 5.22 6.10 -4.50
C MET A 189 4.96 4.86 -5.35
N VAL A 190 6.02 4.20 -5.81
CA VAL A 190 5.93 3.18 -6.85
C VAL A 190 6.76 1.94 -6.53
N ASP A 191 6.28 0.78 -6.95
CA ASP A 191 6.95 -0.53 -6.83
C ASP A 191 8.37 -0.50 -7.43
N ALA A 192 9.31 -1.05 -6.69
CA ALA A 192 10.67 -1.36 -7.14
C ALA A 192 11.21 -2.53 -6.33
N THR A 193 10.69 -3.72 -6.58
CA THR A 193 10.89 -4.87 -5.69
C THR A 193 12.35 -5.33 -5.61
N ARG A 194 13.08 -5.33 -6.73
CA ARG A 194 14.44 -5.86 -6.86
C ARG A 194 15.22 -5.21 -8.00
N PRO A 195 16.56 -5.42 -8.09
CA PRO A 195 17.35 -4.94 -9.22
C PRO A 195 17.01 -5.61 -10.55
N GLU A 196 16.79 -6.95 -10.56
CA GLU A 196 16.59 -7.74 -11.76
C GLU A 196 15.10 -7.85 -12.16
N PRO A 197 14.79 -8.06 -13.47
CA PRO A 197 13.41 -8.25 -13.95
C PRO A 197 12.63 -9.32 -13.20
N HIS A 198 11.34 -9.10 -13.03
CA HIS A 198 10.39 -10.02 -12.41
C HIS A 198 9.11 -10.12 -13.23
N VAL A 199 8.41 -11.26 -13.12
CA VAL A 199 7.21 -11.54 -13.94
C VAL A 199 5.96 -10.77 -13.48
N SER A 200 5.92 -10.28 -12.24
CA SER A 200 4.76 -9.62 -11.66
C SER A 200 5.06 -8.28 -10.95
N HIS A 201 6.34 -7.92 -10.81
CA HIS A 201 6.74 -6.68 -10.15
C HIS A 201 7.67 -5.84 -11.01
N ALA A 202 7.58 -4.54 -10.89
CA ALA A 202 8.57 -3.65 -11.44
C ALA A 202 9.92 -3.87 -10.76
N HIS A 203 10.96 -3.96 -11.56
CA HIS A 203 12.34 -3.95 -11.12
C HIS A 203 12.89 -2.53 -11.22
N LEU A 204 14.01 -2.28 -10.55
CA LEU A 204 14.55 -0.93 -10.40
C LEU A 204 14.67 -0.16 -11.73
N ALA A 205 15.24 -0.78 -12.79
CA ALA A 205 15.43 -0.10 -14.08
C ALA A 205 14.06 0.28 -14.72
N LEU A 206 13.08 -0.63 -14.70
CA LEU A 206 11.75 -0.37 -15.24
C LEU A 206 11.05 0.77 -14.48
N THR A 207 11.15 0.76 -13.15
CA THR A 207 10.59 1.84 -12.33
C THR A 207 11.22 3.19 -12.65
N LEU A 208 12.53 3.25 -12.86
CA LEU A 208 13.20 4.48 -13.25
C LEU A 208 12.80 4.97 -14.65
N GLU A 209 12.58 4.07 -15.62
CA GLU A 209 12.00 4.43 -16.92
C GLU A 209 10.60 5.05 -16.80
N TRP A 210 9.75 4.49 -15.93
CA TRP A 210 8.42 5.05 -15.66
C TRP A 210 8.47 6.43 -15.00
N ILE A 211 9.39 6.62 -14.04
CA ILE A 211 9.60 7.90 -13.38
C ILE A 211 10.09 8.94 -14.39
N GLU A 212 11.00 8.59 -15.30
CA GLU A 212 11.46 9.48 -16.36
C GLU A 212 10.34 9.83 -17.36
N ARG A 213 9.42 8.90 -17.63
CA ARG A 213 8.24 9.15 -18.46
C ARG A 213 7.23 10.08 -17.79
N LEU A 214 6.89 9.82 -16.52
CA LEU A 214 5.88 10.60 -15.78
C LEU A 214 6.40 11.96 -15.34
N LYS A 215 7.69 12.04 -14.99
CA LYS A 215 8.39 13.25 -14.48
C LYS A 215 7.74 13.86 -13.23
N PRO A 216 7.46 13.09 -12.20
CA PRO A 216 6.97 13.63 -10.95
C PRO A 216 8.06 14.51 -10.31
N LYS A 217 7.67 15.46 -9.47
CA LYS A 217 8.64 16.29 -8.70
C LYS A 217 9.47 15.45 -7.75
N GLN A 218 8.84 14.40 -7.17
CA GLN A 218 9.47 13.42 -6.31
C GLN A 218 8.91 12.02 -6.56
N ALA A 219 9.75 11.01 -6.44
CA ALA A 219 9.34 9.61 -6.44
C ALA A 219 9.94 8.86 -5.25
N TRP A 220 9.16 7.94 -4.68
CA TRP A 220 9.58 7.07 -3.59
C TRP A 220 9.40 5.62 -4.00
N LEU A 221 10.49 4.83 -3.87
CA LEU A 221 10.45 3.41 -4.14
C LEU A 221 9.83 2.67 -2.96
N THR A 222 8.90 1.75 -3.23
CA THR A 222 8.26 0.89 -2.22
C THR A 222 8.32 -0.57 -2.62
N HIS A 223 7.80 -1.47 -1.81
CA HIS A 223 7.75 -2.92 -2.00
C HIS A 223 9.14 -3.56 -2.20
N MET A 224 10.16 -3.00 -1.55
CA MET A 224 11.56 -3.36 -1.75
C MET A 224 11.95 -4.63 -0.98
N ASN A 225 12.56 -5.59 -1.66
CA ASN A 225 13.04 -6.82 -1.05
C ASN A 225 14.43 -6.67 -0.39
N HIS A 226 14.98 -7.79 0.06
CA HIS A 226 16.29 -7.90 0.74
C HIS A 226 17.51 -7.66 -0.15
N GLN A 227 17.34 -7.37 -1.45
CA GLN A 227 18.42 -6.99 -2.38
C GLN A 227 18.53 -5.47 -2.56
N MET A 228 17.59 -4.70 -1.99
CA MET A 228 17.45 -3.27 -2.18
C MET A 228 18.00 -2.50 -0.97
N ASP A 229 19.32 -2.53 -0.77
CA ASP A 229 19.97 -1.81 0.34
C ASP A 229 19.73 -0.31 0.26
N TYR A 230 19.31 0.30 1.38
CA TYR A 230 18.93 1.71 1.45
C TYR A 230 20.05 2.67 1.02
N ASP A 231 21.26 2.47 1.58
CA ASP A 231 22.39 3.36 1.30
C ASP A 231 22.93 3.17 -0.12
N TRP A 232 22.88 1.94 -0.62
CA TRP A 232 23.22 1.66 -2.02
C TRP A 232 22.25 2.40 -2.95
N LEU A 233 20.94 2.29 -2.73
CA LEU A 233 19.93 2.99 -3.51
C LEU A 233 20.14 4.51 -3.47
N CYS A 234 20.38 5.09 -2.29
CA CYS A 234 20.63 6.53 -2.17
C CYS A 234 21.82 7.03 -3.00
N ARG A 235 22.80 6.16 -3.27
CA ARG A 235 23.96 6.48 -4.13
C ARG A 235 23.70 6.31 -5.62
N GLN A 236 22.74 5.46 -6.00
CA GLN A 236 22.45 5.14 -7.41
C GLN A 236 21.30 5.95 -7.99
N LEU A 237 20.37 6.40 -7.16
CA LEU A 237 19.14 7.04 -7.61
C LEU A 237 19.34 8.51 -8.00
N PRO A 238 18.59 9.02 -9.00
CA PRO A 238 18.50 10.45 -9.28
C PRO A 238 18.03 11.23 -8.03
N GLY A 239 18.42 12.48 -7.89
CA GLY A 239 18.19 13.28 -6.68
C GLY A 239 16.71 13.48 -6.26
N HIS A 240 15.78 13.33 -7.21
CA HIS A 240 14.34 13.39 -6.95
C HIS A 240 13.69 12.02 -6.69
N VAL A 241 14.47 10.93 -6.74
CA VAL A 241 14.02 9.56 -6.44
C VAL A 241 14.69 9.07 -5.16
N ARG A 242 13.94 8.50 -4.26
CA ARG A 242 14.44 8.00 -2.97
C ARG A 242 13.82 6.65 -2.60
N PRO A 243 14.54 5.76 -1.91
CA PRO A 243 13.92 4.60 -1.29
C PRO A 243 13.06 5.04 -0.09
N ALA A 244 11.86 4.48 0.05
CA ALA A 244 11.07 4.63 1.25
C ALA A 244 11.68 3.85 2.43
N HIS A 245 11.23 4.14 3.63
CA HIS A 245 11.50 3.35 4.85
C HIS A 245 10.28 3.41 5.75
N ASP A 246 10.15 2.42 6.63
CA ASP A 246 9.07 2.38 7.61
C ASP A 246 9.11 3.61 8.52
N GLY A 247 7.96 4.20 8.79
CA GLY A 247 7.84 5.44 9.57
C GLY A 247 8.16 6.73 8.80
N LEU A 248 8.45 6.66 7.48
CA LEU A 248 8.62 7.86 6.66
C LEU A 248 7.31 8.65 6.59
N VAL A 249 7.39 9.95 6.86
CA VAL A 249 6.28 10.89 6.72
C VAL A 249 6.58 11.88 5.59
N ILE A 250 5.63 12.07 4.68
CA ILE A 250 5.75 12.96 3.53
C ILE A 250 4.57 13.94 3.57
N GLU A 251 4.86 15.23 3.62
CA GLU A 251 3.85 16.26 3.50
C GLU A 251 3.61 16.61 2.02
N ILE A 252 2.33 16.65 1.66
CA ILE A 252 1.88 17.00 0.31
C ILE A 252 1.19 18.36 0.39
N GLY A 253 1.85 19.36 -0.14
CA GLY A 253 1.36 20.73 -0.18
C GLY A 253 0.18 20.96 -1.13
#